data_8f5342c22aa13354c048ca15ba5527f7
#
_entry.id   8f5342c22aa13354c048ca15ba5527f7
#
_cell.length_a   1.000
_cell.length_b   1.000
_cell.length_c   1.000
_cell.angle_alpha   90.00
_cell.angle_beta   90.00
_cell.angle_gamma   90.00
#
_symmetry.space_group_name_H-M   'P 1'
#
loop_
_entity.id
_entity.type
_entity.pdbx_description
1 polymer ?
#
loop_
_entity_poly.entity_id
_entity_poly.type
_entity_poly.pdbx_seq_one_letter_code
_entity_poly.pdbx_strand_id
1 'polypeptide(L)'
;MKIWNKTHHLTDTNLILNETFTEDAFFFDIETTGFSPAYTFLYLIGCAHRVGDDFIITQYFAETKEEEGAILSAFLQELCHYQTVISFNGLGFDIPYLKKKCEKYGLTHPFDEKDYIDIYKEVSGLKFLLKLPDYKQKTIERFLGLSRNDTFSGGELIEVYQNYLKTPDEQAMFFLKQHNYEDVLGMTGLITIRSYRKLFDGAFTVNSTETNIYKDRNGIPQKELILTLQNQYPIPQRVSCQTDAFYLICDGMPVSYTHLTLPT
;
A
#
# COMPACT_ATOMS: atom_id res chain seq x y z
N MET A 1 18.60 -20.13 6.39
CA MET A 1 17.41 -19.46 5.80
C MET A 1 16.16 -20.17 6.25
N LYS A 2 15.20 -19.41 6.77
CA LYS A 2 13.85 -19.92 7.09
C LYS A 2 12.83 -19.40 6.08
N ILE A 3 11.83 -20.24 5.78
CA ILE A 3 10.71 -19.87 4.91
C ILE A 3 9.42 -20.19 5.68
N TRP A 4 8.49 -19.24 5.70
CA TRP A 4 7.16 -19.44 6.28
C TRP A 4 6.10 -19.12 5.25
N ASN A 5 5.07 -19.94 5.21
CA ASN A 5 3.89 -19.74 4.38
C ASN A 5 2.65 -19.67 5.27
N LYS A 6 1.74 -18.74 4.96
CA LYS A 6 0.46 -18.65 5.63
C LYS A 6 -0.63 -18.28 4.63
N THR A 7 -1.65 -19.11 4.57
CA THR A 7 -2.82 -18.89 3.70
C THR A 7 -3.86 -18.06 4.45
N HIS A 8 -4.47 -17.11 3.73
CA HIS A 8 -5.58 -16.29 4.17
C HIS A 8 -6.71 -16.38 3.17
N HIS A 9 -7.94 -16.39 3.68
CA HIS A 9 -9.13 -16.28 2.84
C HIS A 9 -9.50 -14.82 2.66
N LEU A 10 -9.72 -14.40 1.40
CA LEU A 10 -10.21 -13.08 1.06
C LEU A 10 -11.72 -13.03 1.34
N THR A 11 -12.08 -12.54 2.51
CA THR A 11 -13.49 -12.37 2.91
C THR A 11 -14.11 -11.13 2.31
N ASP A 12 -13.30 -10.21 1.78
CA ASP A 12 -13.74 -8.94 1.24
C ASP A 12 -14.07 -9.06 -0.25
N THR A 13 -15.30 -8.72 -0.60
CA THR A 13 -15.77 -8.60 -1.98
C THR A 13 -15.50 -7.22 -2.59
N ASN A 14 -14.56 -6.46 -2.02
CA ASN A 14 -14.24 -5.12 -2.48
C ASN A 14 -13.76 -5.15 -3.95
N LEU A 15 -14.51 -4.46 -4.82
CA LEU A 15 -14.26 -4.42 -6.25
C LEU A 15 -12.83 -3.96 -6.58
N ILE A 16 -12.34 -2.92 -5.91
CA ILE A 16 -11.01 -2.36 -6.17
C ILE A 16 -9.89 -3.34 -5.77
N LEU A 17 -10.09 -4.12 -4.71
CA LEU A 17 -9.17 -5.19 -4.31
C LEU A 17 -9.13 -6.29 -5.37
N ASN A 18 -10.28 -6.76 -5.80
CA ASN A 18 -10.38 -7.84 -6.79
C ASN A 18 -9.80 -7.45 -8.16
N GLU A 19 -9.98 -6.20 -8.59
CA GLU A 19 -9.41 -5.69 -9.84
C GLU A 19 -7.90 -5.42 -9.75
N THR A 20 -7.39 -5.17 -8.56
CA THR A 20 -5.98 -4.81 -8.35
C THR A 20 -5.12 -6.00 -7.98
N PHE A 21 -5.62 -6.85 -7.07
CA PHE A 21 -4.93 -8.05 -6.61
C PHE A 21 -5.47 -9.27 -7.32
N THR A 22 -5.12 -9.38 -8.59
CA THR A 22 -5.41 -10.53 -9.46
C THR A 22 -4.42 -11.68 -9.20
N GLU A 23 -4.64 -12.83 -9.80
CA GLU A 23 -3.70 -13.97 -9.72
C GLU A 23 -2.34 -13.69 -10.37
N ASP A 24 -2.26 -12.68 -11.24
CA ASP A 24 -1.02 -12.19 -11.87
C ASP A 24 -0.35 -11.07 -11.09
N ALA A 25 -0.89 -10.72 -9.91
CA ALA A 25 -0.37 -9.67 -9.06
C ALA A 25 0.37 -10.22 -7.84
N PHE A 26 1.44 -9.53 -7.47
CA PHE A 26 2.35 -9.93 -6.42
C PHE A 26 2.65 -8.77 -5.47
N PHE A 27 2.34 -8.92 -4.20
CA PHE A 27 2.76 -8.00 -3.16
C PHE A 27 4.14 -8.35 -2.67
N PHE A 28 4.93 -7.34 -2.30
CA PHE A 28 6.11 -7.58 -1.49
C PHE A 28 6.51 -6.35 -0.67
N ASP A 29 7.27 -6.64 0.38
CA ASP A 29 7.92 -5.69 1.28
C ASP A 29 9.24 -6.27 1.78
N ILE A 30 10.24 -5.45 2.05
CA ILE A 30 11.56 -5.89 2.50
C ILE A 30 11.99 -5.26 3.82
N GLU A 31 12.75 -6.04 4.60
CA GLU A 31 13.40 -5.58 5.80
C GLU A 31 14.91 -5.57 5.65
N THR A 32 15.50 -4.45 5.98
CA THR A 32 16.94 -4.22 5.82
C THR A 32 17.56 -3.63 7.07
N THR A 33 18.87 -3.77 7.22
CA THR A 33 19.60 -3.15 8.34
C THR A 33 19.93 -1.68 8.10
N GLY A 34 19.33 -1.05 7.09
CA GLY A 34 19.47 0.38 6.78
C GLY A 34 19.27 0.68 5.30
N PHE A 35 19.40 1.93 4.92
CA PHE A 35 18.97 2.43 3.61
C PHE A 35 19.97 2.22 2.46
N SER A 36 21.24 1.97 2.76
CA SER A 36 22.28 1.85 1.73
C SER A 36 22.57 0.39 1.38
N PRO A 37 22.16 -0.10 0.19
CA PRO A 37 22.36 -1.52 -0.17
C PRO A 37 23.83 -1.95 -0.21
N ALA A 38 24.77 -1.02 -0.36
CA ALA A 38 26.19 -1.32 -0.37
C ALA A 38 26.74 -1.69 1.03
N TYR A 39 26.15 -1.13 2.09
CA TYR A 39 26.69 -1.24 3.46
C TYR A 39 25.74 -1.97 4.43
N THR A 40 24.52 -2.25 4.02
CA THR A 40 23.50 -2.86 4.85
C THR A 40 23.06 -4.21 4.30
N PHE A 41 22.28 -4.96 5.09
CA PHE A 41 21.86 -6.31 4.76
C PHE A 41 20.34 -6.38 4.59
N LEU A 42 19.91 -7.14 3.59
CA LEU A 42 18.55 -7.60 3.41
C LEU A 42 18.38 -8.85 4.27
N TYR A 43 17.49 -8.82 5.27
CA TYR A 43 17.34 -9.95 6.16
C TYR A 43 15.98 -10.64 6.09
N LEU A 44 14.98 -9.95 5.55
CA LEU A 44 13.64 -10.53 5.40
C LEU A 44 12.97 -9.96 4.15
N ILE A 45 12.31 -10.83 3.40
CA ILE A 45 11.43 -10.46 2.30
C ILE A 45 10.10 -11.12 2.56
N GLY A 46 9.05 -10.33 2.69
CA GLY A 46 7.68 -10.80 2.71
C GLY A 46 7.02 -10.58 1.36
N CYS A 47 6.28 -11.55 0.90
CA CYS A 47 5.53 -11.41 -0.34
C CYS A 47 4.18 -12.12 -0.24
N ALA A 48 3.24 -11.76 -1.12
CA ALA A 48 1.96 -12.44 -1.22
C ALA A 48 1.48 -12.51 -2.66
N HIS A 49 0.80 -13.61 -2.99
CA HIS A 49 0.10 -13.81 -4.25
C HIS A 49 -1.28 -14.41 -4.01
N ARG A 50 -2.16 -14.22 -4.98
CA ARG A 50 -3.55 -14.70 -4.93
C ARG A 50 -3.68 -16.09 -5.56
N VAL A 51 -4.53 -16.94 -4.96
CA VAL A 51 -4.93 -18.24 -5.49
C VAL A 51 -6.45 -18.38 -5.30
N GLY A 52 -7.23 -18.06 -6.33
CA GLY A 52 -8.69 -18.02 -6.24
C GLY A 52 -9.19 -17.00 -5.22
N ASP A 53 -9.93 -17.49 -4.21
CA ASP A 53 -10.43 -16.67 -3.10
C ASP A 53 -9.47 -16.62 -1.90
N ASP A 54 -8.32 -17.23 -2.02
CA ASP A 54 -7.27 -17.20 -1.02
C ASP A 54 -6.08 -16.35 -1.48
N PHE A 55 -5.22 -15.97 -0.53
CA PHE A 55 -3.89 -15.48 -0.82
C PHE A 55 -2.88 -16.09 0.15
N ILE A 56 -1.67 -16.28 -0.34
CA ILE A 56 -0.59 -16.92 0.39
C ILE A 56 0.47 -15.86 0.68
N ILE A 57 0.77 -15.64 1.97
CA ILE A 57 1.92 -14.83 2.39
C ILE A 57 3.10 -15.77 2.58
N THR A 58 4.20 -15.48 1.88
CA THR A 58 5.49 -16.16 2.03
C THR A 58 6.51 -15.20 2.58
N GLN A 59 7.28 -15.63 3.57
CA GLN A 59 8.37 -14.84 4.13
C GLN A 59 9.68 -15.62 4.05
N TYR A 60 10.72 -14.97 3.51
CA TYR A 60 12.09 -15.49 3.37
C TYR A 60 12.99 -14.75 4.36
N PHE A 61 13.49 -15.45 5.38
CA PHE A 61 14.29 -14.88 6.45
C PHE A 61 15.71 -15.40 6.43
N ALA A 62 16.68 -14.49 6.47
CA ALA A 62 18.10 -14.78 6.63
C ALA A 62 18.48 -14.87 8.11
N GLU A 63 18.83 -16.06 8.57
CA GLU A 63 19.28 -16.29 9.94
C GLU A 63 20.72 -15.80 10.15
N THR A 64 21.48 -15.67 9.06
CA THR A 64 22.84 -15.13 9.02
C THR A 64 23.00 -14.18 7.82
N LYS A 65 24.06 -13.37 7.84
CA LYS A 65 24.35 -12.42 6.75
C LYS A 65 24.67 -13.12 5.42
N GLU A 66 25.25 -14.31 5.50
CA GLU A 66 25.65 -15.12 4.36
C GLU A 66 24.44 -15.63 3.57
N GLU A 67 23.27 -15.69 4.21
CA GLU A 67 22.02 -16.14 3.60
C GLU A 67 21.28 -15.04 2.81
N GLU A 68 21.79 -13.78 2.80
CA GLU A 68 21.20 -12.67 2.05
C GLU A 68 20.96 -13.01 0.57
N GLY A 69 21.98 -13.61 -0.09
CA GLY A 69 21.86 -14.02 -1.48
C GLY A 69 20.85 -15.14 -1.71
N ALA A 70 20.70 -16.04 -0.72
CA ALA A 70 19.78 -17.17 -0.80
C ALA A 70 18.31 -16.73 -0.71
N ILE A 71 17.98 -15.84 0.25
CA ILE A 71 16.61 -15.31 0.36
C ILE A 71 16.24 -14.47 -0.86
N LEU A 72 17.18 -13.66 -1.39
CA LEU A 72 16.98 -12.89 -2.60
C LEU A 72 16.73 -13.79 -3.81
N SER A 73 17.53 -14.84 -3.99
CA SER A 73 17.35 -15.79 -5.10
C SER A 73 16.00 -16.51 -5.04
N ALA A 74 15.58 -16.96 -3.85
CA ALA A 74 14.27 -17.61 -3.67
C ALA A 74 13.11 -16.67 -3.99
N PHE A 75 13.16 -15.43 -3.53
CA PHE A 75 12.19 -14.39 -3.83
C PHE A 75 12.11 -14.09 -5.33
N LEU A 76 13.27 -13.93 -6.02
CA LEU A 76 13.29 -13.65 -7.45
C LEU A 76 12.70 -14.78 -8.28
N GLN A 77 12.91 -16.03 -7.89
CA GLN A 77 12.28 -17.19 -8.53
C GLN A 77 10.77 -17.13 -8.44
N GLU A 78 10.23 -16.79 -7.27
CA GLU A 78 8.79 -16.60 -7.09
C GLU A 78 8.26 -15.42 -7.90
N LEU A 79 8.93 -14.27 -7.84
CA LEU A 79 8.53 -13.05 -8.55
C LEU A 79 8.46 -13.23 -10.08
N CYS A 80 9.22 -14.14 -10.68
CA CYS A 80 9.21 -14.40 -12.12
C CYS A 80 7.83 -14.84 -12.64
N HIS A 81 6.99 -15.43 -11.80
CA HIS A 81 5.68 -15.96 -12.18
C HIS A 81 4.58 -14.90 -12.31
N TYR A 82 4.83 -13.65 -11.88
CA TYR A 82 3.82 -12.59 -11.80
C TYR A 82 4.22 -11.39 -12.66
N GLN A 83 3.27 -10.75 -13.32
CA GLN A 83 3.51 -9.57 -14.15
C GLN A 83 3.37 -8.27 -13.35
N THR A 84 2.36 -8.17 -12.50
CA THR A 84 2.07 -6.94 -11.75
C THR A 84 2.67 -6.99 -10.35
N VAL A 85 3.45 -5.99 -10.00
CA VAL A 85 4.08 -5.84 -8.68
C VAL A 85 3.40 -4.70 -7.92
N ILE A 86 2.88 -5.02 -6.74
CA ILE A 86 2.21 -4.07 -5.85
C ILE A 86 3.10 -3.87 -4.62
N SER A 87 3.38 -2.62 -4.27
CA SER A 87 4.24 -2.29 -3.13
C SER A 87 3.83 -0.97 -2.48
N PHE A 88 4.37 -0.72 -1.29
CA PHE A 88 4.26 0.57 -0.62
C PHE A 88 5.60 1.31 -0.66
N ASN A 89 5.76 2.30 -1.54
CA ASN A 89 7.02 3.01 -1.80
C ASN A 89 8.15 2.12 -2.38
N GLY A 90 7.79 0.97 -2.92
CA GLY A 90 8.77 0.01 -3.46
C GLY A 90 9.57 0.56 -4.64
N LEU A 91 8.98 1.39 -5.48
CA LEU A 91 9.68 2.10 -6.56
C LEU A 91 10.72 3.11 -6.04
N GLY A 92 10.50 3.64 -4.83
CA GLY A 92 11.40 4.58 -4.17
C GLY A 92 12.53 3.93 -3.37
N PHE A 93 12.30 2.72 -2.85
CA PHE A 93 13.26 2.08 -1.96
C PHE A 93 13.51 0.60 -2.28
N ASP A 94 12.52 -0.28 -2.18
CA ASP A 94 12.70 -1.74 -2.20
C ASP A 94 13.31 -2.22 -3.52
N ILE A 95 12.76 -1.79 -4.65
CA ILE A 95 13.20 -2.23 -5.97
C ILE A 95 14.63 -1.75 -6.28
N PRO A 96 14.98 -0.46 -6.11
CA PRO A 96 16.36 -0.01 -6.24
C PRO A 96 17.34 -0.75 -5.31
N TYR A 97 16.91 -1.03 -4.07
CA TYR A 97 17.71 -1.77 -3.10
C TYR A 97 17.96 -3.21 -3.58
N LEU A 98 16.90 -3.92 -3.98
CA LEU A 98 16.99 -5.29 -4.47
C LEU A 98 17.81 -5.39 -5.76
N LYS A 99 17.67 -4.46 -6.71
CA LYS A 99 18.51 -4.41 -7.93
C LYS A 99 19.99 -4.33 -7.60
N LYS A 100 20.38 -3.48 -6.64
CA LYS A 100 21.77 -3.38 -6.18
C LYS A 100 22.26 -4.65 -5.49
N LYS A 101 21.38 -5.34 -4.77
CA LYS A 101 21.73 -6.65 -4.20
C LYS A 101 21.87 -7.73 -5.27
N CYS A 102 21.04 -7.70 -6.32
CA CYS A 102 21.19 -8.58 -7.48
C CYS A 102 22.55 -8.38 -8.16
N GLU A 103 22.96 -7.13 -8.40
CA GLU A 103 24.30 -6.80 -8.94
C GLU A 103 25.42 -7.40 -8.07
N LYS A 104 25.31 -7.24 -6.73
CA LYS A 104 26.31 -7.76 -5.76
C LYS A 104 26.45 -9.28 -5.83
N TYR A 105 25.36 -10.00 -6.01
CA TYR A 105 25.33 -11.47 -6.01
C TYR A 105 25.37 -12.10 -7.40
N GLY A 106 25.44 -11.30 -8.47
CA GLY A 106 25.40 -11.78 -9.86
C GLY A 106 24.09 -12.46 -10.23
N LEU A 107 22.98 -12.02 -9.63
CA LEU A 107 21.64 -12.54 -9.90
C LEU A 107 20.95 -11.73 -10.99
N THR A 108 20.31 -12.41 -11.93
CA THR A 108 19.38 -11.79 -12.87
C THR A 108 18.05 -11.48 -12.16
N HIS A 109 17.36 -10.41 -12.59
CA HIS A 109 16.10 -10.01 -11.99
C HIS A 109 15.08 -9.60 -13.06
N PRO A 110 13.78 -9.80 -12.82
CA PRO A 110 12.73 -9.47 -13.78
C PRO A 110 12.17 -8.05 -13.61
N PHE A 111 12.73 -7.20 -12.72
CA PHE A 111 12.14 -5.91 -12.35
C PHE A 111 11.91 -4.95 -13.52
N ASP A 112 12.70 -5.00 -14.59
CA ASP A 112 12.57 -4.07 -15.72
C ASP A 112 11.41 -4.42 -16.65
N GLU A 113 10.83 -5.62 -16.50
CA GLU A 113 9.75 -6.15 -17.32
C GLU A 113 8.39 -6.17 -16.62
N LYS A 114 8.32 -5.67 -15.36
CA LYS A 114 7.12 -5.70 -14.52
C LYS A 114 6.29 -4.42 -14.65
N ASP A 115 4.98 -4.58 -14.47
CA ASP A 115 4.06 -3.49 -14.24
C ASP A 115 4.01 -3.16 -12.75
N TYR A 116 3.93 -1.86 -12.39
CA TYR A 116 4.02 -1.43 -11.01
C TYR A 116 2.80 -0.68 -10.54
N ILE A 117 2.29 -1.07 -9.37
CA ILE A 117 1.33 -0.33 -8.57
C ILE A 117 2.00 0.05 -7.26
N ASP A 118 2.43 1.31 -7.13
CA ASP A 118 3.02 1.84 -5.91
C ASP A 118 1.97 2.65 -5.15
N ILE A 119 1.45 2.06 -4.07
CA ILE A 119 0.36 2.66 -3.28
C ILE A 119 0.79 4.01 -2.69
N TYR A 120 2.04 4.15 -2.26
CA TYR A 120 2.54 5.43 -1.74
C TYR A 120 2.51 6.55 -2.80
N LYS A 121 2.86 6.24 -4.05
CA LYS A 121 2.79 7.23 -5.15
C LYS A 121 1.35 7.67 -5.42
N GLU A 122 0.41 6.73 -5.44
CA GLU A 122 -1.01 7.06 -5.62
C GLU A 122 -1.53 7.95 -4.48
N VAL A 123 -1.24 7.57 -3.24
CA VAL A 123 -1.63 8.34 -2.04
C VAL A 123 -0.97 9.72 -2.00
N SER A 124 0.29 9.82 -2.42
CA SER A 124 1.03 11.08 -2.48
C SER A 124 0.36 12.12 -3.38
N GLY A 125 -0.31 11.69 -4.44
CA GLY A 125 -1.12 12.55 -5.30
C GLY A 125 -2.43 13.03 -4.66
N LEU A 126 -2.87 12.42 -3.56
CA LEU A 126 -4.12 12.69 -2.87
C LEU A 126 -3.96 13.47 -1.56
N LYS A 127 -2.78 14.05 -1.29
CA LYS A 127 -2.49 14.79 -0.05
C LYS A 127 -3.46 15.93 0.22
N PHE A 128 -3.90 16.63 -0.82
CA PHE A 128 -4.87 17.73 -0.73
C PHE A 128 -6.24 17.27 -0.22
N LEU A 129 -6.61 16.01 -0.48
CA LEU A 129 -7.87 15.39 -0.08
C LEU A 129 -7.77 14.72 1.30
N LEU A 130 -6.76 13.88 1.50
CA LEU A 130 -6.65 13.02 2.68
C LEU A 130 -6.18 13.77 3.92
N LYS A 131 -5.32 14.79 3.78
CA LYS A 131 -4.84 15.70 4.85
C LYS A 131 -4.32 14.95 6.09
N LEU A 132 -3.61 13.83 5.89
CA LEU A 132 -3.03 13.04 6.96
C LEU A 132 -1.77 13.70 7.53
N PRO A 133 -1.41 13.44 8.80
CA PRO A 133 -0.21 14.01 9.43
C PRO A 133 1.08 13.56 8.77
N ASP A 134 1.12 12.34 8.26
CA ASP A 134 2.15 11.79 7.39
C ASP A 134 1.53 10.73 6.47
N TYR A 135 2.34 10.18 5.56
CA TYR A 135 1.89 9.21 4.55
C TYR A 135 2.65 7.89 4.66
N LYS A 136 3.04 7.51 5.89
CA LYS A 136 3.57 6.18 6.19
C LYS A 136 2.45 5.14 6.11
N GLN A 137 2.82 3.91 5.81
CA GLN A 137 1.88 2.79 5.72
C GLN A 137 0.96 2.71 6.95
N LYS A 138 1.52 2.68 8.16
CA LYS A 138 0.77 2.62 9.44
C LYS A 138 -0.21 3.79 9.64
N THR A 139 0.09 4.97 9.11
CA THR A 139 -0.81 6.13 9.19
C THR A 139 -2.00 5.96 8.25
N ILE A 140 -1.76 5.45 7.05
CA ILE A 140 -2.82 5.19 6.07
C ILE A 140 -3.68 4.01 6.52
N GLU A 141 -3.10 2.94 7.04
CA GLU A 141 -3.83 1.81 7.63
C GLU A 141 -4.78 2.29 8.74
N ARG A 142 -4.28 3.12 9.66
CA ARG A 142 -5.11 3.70 10.73
C ARG A 142 -6.25 4.56 10.18
N PHE A 143 -5.99 5.36 9.15
CA PHE A 143 -7.02 6.15 8.47
C PHE A 143 -8.08 5.24 7.85
N LEU A 144 -7.70 4.11 7.27
CA LEU A 144 -8.63 3.13 6.70
C LEU A 144 -9.34 2.26 7.75
N GLY A 145 -8.98 2.39 9.03
CA GLY A 145 -9.54 1.57 10.12
C GLY A 145 -8.93 0.17 10.24
N LEU A 146 -7.77 -0.05 9.60
CA LEU A 146 -7.05 -1.31 9.71
C LEU A 146 -6.28 -1.35 11.04
N SER A 147 -6.41 -2.46 11.75
CA SER A 147 -5.72 -2.69 13.03
C SER A 147 -4.45 -3.50 12.83
N ARG A 148 -3.42 -3.20 13.64
CA ARG A 148 -2.15 -3.93 13.70
C ARG A 148 -1.85 -4.34 15.14
N ASN A 149 -1.18 -5.47 15.31
CA ASN A 149 -0.64 -5.90 16.59
C ASN A 149 0.83 -5.52 16.75
N ASP A 150 1.53 -5.26 15.63
CA ASP A 150 2.91 -4.83 15.64
C ASP A 150 3.04 -3.39 16.13
N THR A 151 3.91 -3.19 17.13
CA THR A 151 4.18 -1.89 17.76
C THR A 151 5.54 -1.31 17.39
N PHE A 152 6.42 -2.12 16.77
CA PHE A 152 7.78 -1.70 16.43
C PHE A 152 7.80 -0.81 15.18
N SER A 153 8.76 0.09 15.15
CA SER A 153 9.18 0.78 13.93
C SER A 153 10.28 -0.02 13.22
N GLY A 154 10.41 0.13 11.90
CA GLY A 154 11.50 -0.52 11.15
C GLY A 154 12.91 -0.19 11.70
N GLY A 155 13.10 1.01 12.26
CA GLY A 155 14.36 1.40 12.89
C GLY A 155 14.70 0.58 14.15
N GLU A 156 13.72 0.32 15.00
CA GLU A 156 13.89 -0.52 16.20
C GLU A 156 14.18 -1.97 15.83
N LEU A 157 13.58 -2.46 14.74
CA LEU A 157 13.81 -3.83 14.27
C LEU A 157 15.23 -4.06 13.71
N ILE A 158 15.91 -3.03 13.26
CA ILE A 158 17.34 -3.12 12.89
C ILE A 158 18.16 -3.58 14.10
N GLU A 159 17.92 -2.99 15.27
CA GLU A 159 18.61 -3.36 16.50
C GLU A 159 18.24 -4.78 16.94
N VAL A 160 16.96 -5.13 16.84
CA VAL A 160 16.48 -6.50 17.13
C VAL A 160 17.20 -7.53 16.25
N TYR A 161 17.31 -7.28 14.94
CA TYR A 161 18.01 -8.20 14.04
C TYR A 161 19.53 -8.25 14.33
N GLN A 162 20.17 -7.12 14.61
CA GLN A 162 21.59 -7.10 14.97
C GLN A 162 21.88 -7.89 16.24
N ASN A 163 20.98 -7.87 17.20
CA ASN A 163 21.09 -8.66 18.43
C ASN A 163 20.80 -10.14 18.16
N TYR A 164 19.82 -10.45 17.30
CA TYR A 164 19.53 -11.81 16.84
C TYR A 164 20.75 -12.47 16.20
N LEU A 165 21.51 -11.74 15.37
CA LEU A 165 22.75 -12.25 14.75
C LEU A 165 23.84 -12.64 15.76
N LYS A 166 23.88 -12.00 16.94
CA LYS A 166 24.84 -12.30 18.00
C LYS A 166 24.37 -13.45 18.88
N THR A 167 23.10 -13.44 19.19
CA THR A 167 22.45 -14.43 20.06
C THR A 167 21.08 -14.73 19.49
N PRO A 168 20.97 -15.77 18.64
CA PRO A 168 19.70 -16.18 18.06
C PRO A 168 18.65 -16.46 19.16
N ASP A 169 17.52 -15.78 19.06
CA ASP A 169 16.42 -15.85 20.00
C ASP A 169 15.09 -15.94 19.26
N GLU A 170 14.21 -16.84 19.70
CA GLU A 170 12.90 -17.06 19.05
C GLU A 170 11.97 -15.85 19.19
N GLN A 171 12.07 -15.10 20.28
CA GLN A 171 11.24 -13.92 20.50
C GLN A 171 11.65 -12.79 19.57
N ALA A 172 12.95 -12.56 19.39
CA ALA A 172 13.47 -11.59 18.41
C ALA A 172 13.02 -11.96 16.99
N MET A 173 13.16 -13.22 16.59
CA MET A 173 12.69 -13.72 15.30
C MET A 173 11.18 -13.54 15.13
N PHE A 174 10.38 -13.77 16.18
CA PHE A 174 8.95 -13.55 16.15
C PHE A 174 8.61 -12.08 15.84
N PHE A 175 9.26 -11.10 16.49
CA PHE A 175 9.00 -9.68 16.25
C PHE A 175 9.36 -9.26 14.83
N LEU A 176 10.54 -9.69 14.33
CA LEU A 176 10.98 -9.42 12.97
C LEU A 176 9.98 -9.96 11.94
N LYS A 177 9.58 -11.22 12.12
CA LYS A 177 8.60 -11.88 11.27
C LYS A 177 7.24 -11.19 11.31
N GLN A 178 6.75 -10.86 12.52
CA GLN A 178 5.42 -10.28 12.73
C GLN A 178 5.29 -8.91 12.04
N HIS A 179 6.30 -8.06 12.14
CA HIS A 179 6.31 -6.74 11.51
C HIS A 179 6.09 -6.84 9.99
N ASN A 180 6.99 -7.51 9.29
CA ASN A 180 6.92 -7.70 7.86
C ASN A 180 5.65 -8.46 7.41
N TYR A 181 5.23 -9.46 8.20
CA TYR A 181 3.96 -10.15 7.94
C TYR A 181 2.77 -9.20 7.95
N GLU A 182 2.70 -8.28 8.91
CA GLU A 182 1.61 -7.30 8.99
C GLU A 182 1.72 -6.22 7.92
N ASP A 183 2.93 -5.85 7.47
CA ASP A 183 3.12 -4.96 6.33
C ASP A 183 2.56 -5.58 5.04
N VAL A 184 2.86 -6.85 4.78
CA VAL A 184 2.32 -7.56 3.61
C VAL A 184 0.82 -7.82 3.74
N LEU A 185 0.34 -8.25 4.91
CA LEU A 185 -1.09 -8.49 5.15
C LEU A 185 -1.91 -7.21 4.99
N GLY A 186 -1.41 -6.08 5.50
CA GLY A 186 -2.05 -4.77 5.42
C GLY A 186 -2.25 -4.27 4.00
N MET A 187 -1.44 -4.74 3.03
CA MET A 187 -1.54 -4.32 1.63
C MET A 187 -2.92 -4.60 1.03
N THR A 188 -3.58 -5.68 1.40
CA THR A 188 -4.93 -6.01 0.91
C THR A 188 -5.96 -4.95 1.29
N GLY A 189 -5.86 -4.41 2.52
CA GLY A 189 -6.70 -3.30 2.97
C GLY A 189 -6.26 -1.96 2.39
N LEU A 190 -4.95 -1.72 2.26
CA LEU A 190 -4.40 -0.49 1.71
C LEU A 190 -4.80 -0.23 0.26
N ILE A 191 -5.02 -1.28 -0.54
CA ILE A 191 -5.52 -1.15 -1.92
C ILE A 191 -6.81 -0.33 -1.99
N THR A 192 -7.65 -0.37 -0.95
CA THR A 192 -8.91 0.38 -0.93
C THR A 192 -8.73 1.90 -1.04
N ILE A 193 -7.56 2.44 -0.69
CA ILE A 193 -7.22 3.87 -0.87
C ILE A 193 -7.30 4.30 -2.33
N ARG A 194 -7.10 3.38 -3.27
CA ARG A 194 -7.18 3.63 -4.71
C ARG A 194 -8.58 4.09 -5.16
N SER A 195 -9.63 3.80 -4.39
CA SER A 195 -10.99 4.27 -4.68
C SER A 195 -11.06 5.80 -4.82
N TYR A 196 -10.27 6.52 -4.02
CA TYR A 196 -10.18 7.98 -4.16
C TYR A 196 -9.54 8.40 -5.49
N ARG A 197 -8.51 7.68 -5.94
CA ARG A 197 -7.88 7.96 -7.24
C ARG A 197 -8.85 7.68 -8.38
N LYS A 198 -9.56 6.54 -8.33
CA LYS A 198 -10.56 6.15 -9.32
C LYS A 198 -11.67 7.19 -9.46
N LEU A 199 -12.08 7.85 -8.36
CA LEU A 199 -13.02 8.96 -8.42
C LEU A 199 -12.50 10.11 -9.31
N PHE A 200 -11.23 10.51 -9.16
CA PHE A 200 -10.63 11.57 -9.99
C PHE A 200 -10.35 11.11 -11.42
N ASP A 201 -10.23 9.81 -11.66
CA ASP A 201 -10.12 9.22 -13.00
C ASP A 201 -11.49 9.07 -13.69
N GLY A 202 -12.61 9.54 -13.03
CA GLY A 202 -13.95 9.57 -13.62
C GLY A 202 -14.78 8.30 -13.39
N ALA A 203 -14.41 7.43 -12.44
CA ALA A 203 -15.17 6.22 -12.12
C ALA A 203 -16.40 6.52 -11.26
N PHE A 204 -17.33 7.30 -11.82
CA PHE A 204 -18.61 7.66 -11.21
C PHE A 204 -19.69 7.91 -12.27
N THR A 205 -20.94 7.95 -11.83
CA THR A 205 -22.08 8.45 -12.62
C THR A 205 -22.70 9.66 -11.92
N VAL A 206 -23.23 10.60 -12.69
CA VAL A 206 -23.96 11.76 -12.15
C VAL A 206 -25.41 11.35 -11.90
N ASN A 207 -25.83 11.35 -10.63
CA ASN A 207 -27.18 10.99 -10.23
C ASN A 207 -28.13 12.17 -10.28
N SER A 208 -27.71 13.35 -9.82
CA SER A 208 -28.49 14.56 -9.88
C SER A 208 -27.62 15.80 -10.07
N THR A 209 -28.26 16.83 -10.56
CA THR A 209 -27.67 18.16 -10.80
C THR A 209 -28.61 19.20 -10.26
N GLU A 210 -28.14 20.05 -9.37
CA GLU A 210 -28.89 21.12 -8.76
C GLU A 210 -28.17 22.45 -8.86
N THR A 211 -28.90 23.54 -9.00
CA THR A 211 -28.32 24.88 -8.90
C THR A 211 -28.74 25.51 -7.58
N ASN A 212 -27.80 26.12 -6.89
CA ASN A 212 -28.06 26.84 -5.66
C ASN A 212 -27.59 28.30 -5.80
N ILE A 213 -28.31 29.20 -5.10
CA ILE A 213 -27.95 30.61 -4.99
C ILE A 213 -27.70 30.91 -3.51
N TYR A 214 -26.48 31.31 -3.19
CA TYR A 214 -26.12 31.70 -1.84
C TYR A 214 -25.53 33.11 -1.82
N LYS A 215 -25.39 33.68 -0.64
CA LYS A 215 -24.68 34.97 -0.46
C LYS A 215 -23.30 34.71 0.08
N ASP A 216 -22.29 35.30 -0.55
CA ASP A 216 -20.94 35.27 -0.06
C ASP A 216 -20.78 36.10 1.25
N ARG A 217 -19.53 36.13 1.79
CA ARG A 217 -19.23 36.86 3.03
C ARG A 217 -19.52 38.37 2.96
N ASN A 218 -19.61 38.93 1.75
CA ASN A 218 -19.91 40.33 1.49
C ASN A 218 -21.40 40.55 1.19
N GLY A 219 -22.23 39.49 1.26
CA GLY A 219 -23.66 39.54 0.96
C GLY A 219 -23.98 39.55 -0.54
N ILE A 220 -23.00 39.33 -1.41
CA ILE A 220 -23.17 39.29 -2.86
C ILE A 220 -23.73 37.92 -3.28
N PRO A 221 -24.86 37.89 -4.06
CA PRO A 221 -25.38 36.64 -4.56
C PRO A 221 -24.38 35.91 -5.47
N GLN A 222 -24.16 34.64 -5.17
CA GLN A 222 -23.34 33.73 -5.96
C GLN A 222 -24.16 32.54 -6.41
N LYS A 223 -23.82 31.97 -7.54
CA LYS A 223 -24.44 30.73 -8.02
C LYS A 223 -23.46 29.58 -7.92
N GLU A 224 -23.96 28.42 -7.61
CA GLU A 224 -23.18 27.19 -7.61
C GLU A 224 -23.97 26.05 -8.27
N LEU A 225 -23.25 25.13 -8.87
CA LEU A 225 -23.77 23.88 -9.40
C LEU A 225 -23.41 22.76 -8.44
N ILE A 226 -24.38 22.03 -7.93
CA ILE A 226 -24.21 20.89 -7.06
C ILE A 226 -24.44 19.63 -7.87
N LEU A 227 -23.44 18.75 -7.90
CA LEU A 227 -23.53 17.44 -8.53
C LEU A 227 -23.53 16.37 -7.43
N THR A 228 -24.51 15.46 -7.47
CA THR A 228 -24.49 14.23 -6.68
C THR A 228 -23.97 13.10 -7.56
N LEU A 229 -22.84 12.56 -7.18
CA LEU A 229 -22.14 11.52 -7.94
C LEU A 229 -22.29 10.18 -7.22
N GLN A 230 -22.58 9.13 -7.96
CA GLN A 230 -22.51 7.76 -7.48
C GLN A 230 -21.18 7.16 -7.89
N ASN A 231 -20.36 6.80 -6.90
CA ASN A 231 -19.05 6.24 -7.14
C ASN A 231 -19.15 4.76 -7.57
N GLN A 232 -18.36 4.38 -8.54
CA GLN A 232 -18.21 2.97 -8.96
C GLN A 232 -17.52 2.14 -7.88
N TYR A 233 -16.54 2.74 -7.20
CA TYR A 233 -15.80 2.10 -6.12
C TYR A 233 -16.19 2.72 -4.78
N PRO A 234 -16.48 1.91 -3.75
CA PRO A 234 -16.81 2.43 -2.43
C PRO A 234 -15.66 3.28 -1.87
N ILE A 235 -15.98 4.46 -1.36
CA ILE A 235 -15.03 5.32 -0.66
C ILE A 235 -14.86 4.80 0.77
N PRO A 236 -13.63 4.42 1.20
CA PRO A 236 -13.46 3.74 2.49
C PRO A 236 -13.72 4.63 3.71
N GLN A 237 -13.38 5.92 3.63
CA GLN A 237 -13.56 6.88 4.72
C GLN A 237 -14.08 8.21 4.18
N ARG A 238 -14.89 8.90 4.97
CA ARG A 238 -15.36 10.24 4.61
C ARG A 238 -14.21 11.24 4.54
N VAL A 239 -14.12 11.95 3.42
CA VAL A 239 -13.15 13.03 3.23
C VAL A 239 -13.82 14.23 2.57
N SER A 240 -13.24 15.41 2.74
CA SER A 240 -13.67 16.62 2.02
C SER A 240 -12.50 17.50 1.66
N CYS A 241 -12.61 18.19 0.55
CA CYS A 241 -11.66 19.22 0.18
C CYS A 241 -12.34 20.41 -0.50
N GLN A 242 -11.67 21.54 -0.41
CA GLN A 242 -12.05 22.75 -1.08
C GLN A 242 -10.86 23.29 -1.87
N THR A 243 -11.12 23.67 -3.09
CA THR A 243 -10.20 24.38 -3.99
C THR A 243 -10.87 25.66 -4.46
N ASP A 244 -10.18 26.46 -5.25
CA ASP A 244 -10.78 27.65 -5.88
C ASP A 244 -11.83 27.26 -6.93
N ALA A 245 -11.76 26.02 -7.45
CA ALA A 245 -12.65 25.54 -8.51
C ALA A 245 -13.84 24.73 -8.02
N PHE A 246 -13.73 24.08 -6.85
CA PHE A 246 -14.80 23.21 -6.34
C PHE A 246 -14.70 22.94 -4.85
N TYR A 247 -15.83 22.57 -4.27
CA TYR A 247 -15.93 21.91 -2.98
C TYR A 247 -16.39 20.47 -3.18
N LEU A 248 -15.68 19.52 -2.58
CA LEU A 248 -15.92 18.09 -2.71
C LEU A 248 -16.15 17.47 -1.33
N ILE A 249 -17.23 16.68 -1.20
CA ILE A 249 -17.47 15.79 -0.07
C ILE A 249 -17.59 14.39 -0.63
N CYS A 250 -16.75 13.47 -0.18
CA CYS A 250 -16.87 12.04 -0.44
C CYS A 250 -17.40 11.40 0.83
N ASP A 251 -18.61 10.86 0.80
CA ASP A 251 -19.16 10.10 1.91
C ASP A 251 -18.64 8.66 1.86
N GLY A 252 -18.31 8.11 3.04
CA GLY A 252 -17.85 6.73 3.17
C GLY A 252 -18.99 5.71 3.04
N MET A 253 -18.63 4.44 3.20
CA MET A 253 -19.58 3.30 3.21
C MET A 253 -20.82 3.54 4.09
N PRO A 254 -21.99 2.88 3.83
CA PRO A 254 -22.21 1.79 2.88
C PRO A 254 -22.59 2.23 1.45
N VAL A 255 -23.02 3.47 1.26
CA VAL A 255 -23.36 4.00 -0.07
C VAL A 255 -22.46 5.19 -0.33
N SER A 256 -21.60 5.06 -1.31
CA SER A 256 -20.60 6.08 -1.60
C SER A 256 -21.13 7.11 -2.58
N TYR A 257 -21.60 8.24 -2.04
CA TYR A 257 -21.92 9.42 -2.82
C TYR A 257 -20.85 10.49 -2.66
N THR A 258 -20.65 11.22 -3.73
CA THR A 258 -19.75 12.38 -3.74
C THR A 258 -20.56 13.61 -4.14
N HIS A 259 -20.48 14.66 -3.34
CA HIS A 259 -21.05 15.96 -3.65
C HIS A 259 -19.97 16.89 -4.18
N LEU A 260 -20.15 17.38 -5.39
CA LEU A 260 -19.28 18.34 -6.04
C LEU A 260 -20.02 19.65 -6.24
N THR A 261 -19.51 20.71 -5.66
CA THR A 261 -20.04 22.06 -5.82
C THR A 261 -19.08 22.87 -6.67
N LEU A 262 -19.57 23.41 -7.77
CA LEU A 262 -18.81 24.21 -8.71
C LEU A 262 -19.31 25.65 -8.65
N PRO A 263 -18.44 26.67 -8.50
CA PRO A 263 -18.81 28.06 -8.72
C PRO A 263 -19.17 28.27 -10.20
N THR A 264 -20.23 29.00 -10.47
CA THR A 264 -20.72 29.32 -11.82
C THR A 264 -20.38 30.75 -12.22
#